data_922272f6fe0ee17b159db166e815f8d6
#
_entry.id   922272f6fe0ee17b159db166e815f8d6
#
_cell.length_a   1.000
_cell.length_b   1.000
_cell.length_c   1.000
_cell.angle_alpha   90.00
_cell.angle_beta   90.00
_cell.angle_gamma   90.00
#
_symmetry.space_group_name_H-M   'P 1'
#
loop_
_entity.id
_entity.type
_entity.pdbx_description
1 polymer ?
#
loop_
_entity_poly.entity_id
_entity_poly.type
_entity_poly.pdbx_seq_one_letter_code
_entity_poly.pdbx_strand_id
1 'polypeptide(L)'
;MKIIDLSSGEALPMTEPGEVCFRGPNCFAGYLNNDEATGETIDSDGWYHSGDVGFYDQAGNLYITDRIKELCKYKHWTVAPAEVESFLQTHPAIAGVCVVGVKHRSEGQHLRAYVQLAENKSATEEEIVQYVKGEGAV
;
A
#
# COMPACT_ATOMS: atom_id res chain seq x y z
N MET A 1 -15.60 -11.86 4.64
CA MET A 1 -14.59 -10.86 4.22
C MET A 1 -15.30 -9.74 3.49
N LYS A 2 -14.91 -8.50 3.67
CA LYS A 2 -15.33 -7.33 2.89
C LYS A 2 -14.11 -6.45 2.60
N ILE A 3 -14.19 -5.63 1.56
CA ILE A 3 -13.24 -4.55 1.28
C ILE A 3 -13.98 -3.25 1.55
N ILE A 4 -13.35 -2.30 2.22
CA ILE A 4 -13.96 -1.01 2.54
C ILE A 4 -13.08 0.15 2.03
N ASP A 5 -13.74 1.23 1.64
CA ASP A 5 -13.07 2.47 1.26
C ASP A 5 -12.37 3.10 2.48
N LEU A 6 -11.14 3.54 2.29
CA LEU A 6 -10.27 4.08 3.36
C LEU A 6 -10.75 5.42 3.93
N SER A 7 -11.63 6.12 3.22
CA SER A 7 -12.11 7.45 3.63
C SER A 7 -13.53 7.41 4.16
N SER A 8 -14.44 6.68 3.52
CA SER A 8 -15.84 6.59 3.88
C SER A 8 -16.17 5.40 4.79
N GLY A 9 -15.36 4.33 4.77
CA GLY A 9 -15.64 3.08 5.46
C GLY A 9 -16.73 2.24 4.80
N GLU A 10 -17.26 2.66 3.65
CA GLU A 10 -18.29 1.93 2.91
C GLU A 10 -17.71 0.71 2.19
N ALA A 11 -18.52 -0.33 2.03
CA ALA A 11 -18.09 -1.53 1.33
C ALA A 11 -17.91 -1.26 -0.17
N LEU A 12 -16.76 -1.67 -0.70
CA LEU A 12 -16.42 -1.55 -2.11
C LEU A 12 -16.81 -2.80 -2.91
N PRO A 13 -17.11 -2.63 -4.20
CA PRO A 13 -17.33 -3.74 -5.12
C PRO A 13 -16.04 -4.51 -5.40
N MET A 14 -16.16 -5.64 -6.11
CA MET A 14 -15.03 -6.41 -6.62
C MET A 14 -14.13 -5.54 -7.49
N THR A 15 -12.83 -5.82 -7.45
CA THR A 15 -11.76 -5.13 -8.21
C THR A 15 -11.39 -3.72 -7.75
N GLU A 16 -12.13 -3.14 -6.82
CA GLU A 16 -11.75 -1.85 -6.24
C GLU A 16 -10.89 -2.07 -4.98
N PRO A 17 -9.71 -1.44 -4.90
CA PRO A 17 -8.81 -1.60 -3.76
C PRO A 17 -9.30 -0.79 -2.54
N GLY A 18 -9.22 -1.40 -1.37
CA GLY A 18 -9.57 -0.79 -0.09
C GLY A 18 -9.05 -1.62 1.07
N GLU A 19 -9.42 -1.27 2.31
CA GLU A 19 -9.01 -2.06 3.47
C GLU A 19 -9.70 -3.42 3.49
N VAL A 20 -8.89 -4.45 3.69
CA VAL A 20 -9.39 -5.84 3.82
C VAL A 20 -9.87 -6.08 5.24
N CYS A 21 -11.16 -6.40 5.39
CA CYS A 21 -11.76 -6.70 6.69
C CYS A 21 -12.29 -8.14 6.74
N PHE A 22 -12.08 -8.78 7.88
CA PHE A 22 -12.50 -10.14 8.13
C PHE A 22 -13.47 -10.21 9.31
N ARG A 23 -14.41 -11.16 9.26
CA ARG A 23 -15.25 -11.52 10.39
C ARG A 23 -15.55 -13.01 10.36
N GLY A 24 -15.31 -13.69 11.47
CA GLY A 24 -15.58 -15.13 11.58
C GLY A 24 -15.07 -15.70 12.90
N PRO A 25 -15.40 -16.96 13.19
CA PRO A 25 -15.05 -17.62 14.47
C PRO A 25 -13.54 -17.87 14.63
N ASN A 26 -12.77 -17.73 13.56
CA ASN A 26 -11.31 -17.86 13.54
C ASN A 26 -10.57 -16.53 13.72
N CYS A 27 -11.28 -15.39 13.82
CA CYS A 27 -10.66 -14.13 14.20
C CYS A 27 -10.29 -14.16 15.69
N PHE A 28 -9.16 -13.51 16.04
CA PHE A 28 -8.74 -13.42 17.44
C PHE A 28 -9.74 -12.57 18.27
N ALA A 29 -9.77 -12.83 19.59
CA ALA A 29 -10.74 -12.17 20.49
C ALA A 29 -10.32 -10.74 20.90
N GLY A 30 -9.07 -10.39 20.72
CA GLY A 30 -8.50 -9.08 21.07
C GLY A 30 -7.09 -9.18 21.65
N TYR A 31 -6.49 -8.03 21.93
CA TYR A 31 -5.18 -7.92 22.57
C TYR A 31 -5.28 -8.07 24.08
N LEU A 32 -4.40 -8.88 24.65
CA LEU A 32 -4.40 -9.16 26.11
C LEU A 32 -4.18 -7.85 26.92
N ASN A 33 -5.12 -7.54 27.81
CA ASN A 33 -5.10 -6.35 28.66
C ASN A 33 -4.94 -5.01 27.89
N ASN A 34 -5.45 -4.95 26.67
CA ASN A 34 -5.40 -3.75 25.84
C ASN A 34 -6.70 -3.58 25.02
N ASP A 35 -7.73 -3.09 25.72
CA ASP A 35 -9.06 -2.88 25.14
C ASP A 35 -9.05 -1.77 24.08
N GLU A 36 -8.19 -0.76 24.25
CA GLU A 36 -8.03 0.34 23.29
C GLU A 36 -7.54 -0.20 21.93
N ALA A 37 -6.42 -0.93 21.91
CA ALA A 37 -5.91 -1.53 20.68
C ALA A 37 -6.87 -2.58 20.10
N THR A 38 -7.65 -3.25 20.96
CA THR A 38 -8.69 -4.19 20.50
C THR A 38 -9.80 -3.44 19.76
N GLY A 39 -10.28 -2.33 20.31
CA GLY A 39 -11.34 -1.51 19.72
C GLY A 39 -10.90 -0.77 18.45
N GLU A 40 -9.61 -0.47 18.29
CA GLU A 40 -9.04 0.06 17.05
C GLU A 40 -8.96 -0.99 15.93
N THR A 41 -8.87 -2.29 16.32
CA THR A 41 -8.64 -3.38 15.38
C THR A 41 -9.91 -4.18 15.07
N ILE A 42 -10.84 -4.27 16.02
CA ILE A 42 -12.13 -4.95 15.84
C ILE A 42 -13.24 -3.93 16.09
N ASP A 43 -14.03 -3.65 15.05
CA ASP A 43 -15.13 -2.69 15.14
C ASP A 43 -16.32 -3.23 15.95
N SER A 44 -17.29 -2.35 16.23
CA SER A 44 -18.50 -2.69 17.00
C SER A 44 -19.36 -3.79 16.38
N ASP A 45 -19.23 -4.02 15.07
CA ASP A 45 -19.92 -5.06 14.32
C ASP A 45 -19.13 -6.38 14.26
N GLY A 46 -17.97 -6.43 14.91
CA GLY A 46 -17.07 -7.57 14.98
C GLY A 46 -16.25 -7.81 13.72
N TRP A 47 -16.02 -6.78 12.90
CA TRP A 47 -15.09 -6.85 11.80
C TRP A 47 -13.67 -6.54 12.28
N TYR A 48 -12.75 -7.44 11.96
CA TYR A 48 -11.32 -7.26 12.11
C TYR A 48 -10.77 -6.44 10.95
N HIS A 49 -10.19 -5.28 11.24
CA HIS A 49 -9.49 -4.42 10.32
C HIS A 49 -8.04 -4.87 10.18
N SER A 50 -7.66 -5.39 9.01
CA SER A 50 -6.31 -5.96 8.84
C SER A 50 -5.22 -4.91 8.76
N GLY A 51 -5.55 -3.70 8.36
CA GLY A 51 -4.60 -2.66 8.01
C GLY A 51 -3.89 -2.91 6.68
N ASP A 52 -4.32 -3.92 5.93
CA ASP A 52 -3.81 -4.24 4.59
C ASP A 52 -4.78 -3.72 3.53
N VAL A 53 -4.23 -3.17 2.45
CA VAL A 53 -4.98 -2.75 1.26
C VAL A 53 -5.00 -3.88 0.27
N GLY A 54 -6.17 -4.15 -0.31
CA GLY A 54 -6.31 -5.20 -1.30
C GLY A 54 -7.66 -5.15 -1.99
N PHE A 55 -7.83 -6.02 -2.97
CA PHE A 55 -9.07 -6.23 -3.69
C PHE A 55 -9.26 -7.73 -3.99
N TYR A 56 -10.46 -8.13 -4.37
CA TYR A 56 -10.70 -9.49 -4.86
C TYR A 56 -11.22 -9.43 -6.30
N ASP A 57 -10.80 -10.44 -7.08
CA ASP A 57 -11.21 -10.58 -8.47
C ASP A 57 -12.57 -11.29 -8.61
N GLN A 58 -13.05 -11.43 -9.84
CA GLN A 58 -14.31 -12.12 -10.14
C GLN A 58 -14.29 -13.62 -9.81
N ALA A 59 -13.10 -14.21 -9.67
CA ALA A 59 -12.92 -15.61 -9.26
C ALA A 59 -12.87 -15.75 -7.73
N GLY A 60 -12.87 -14.64 -6.97
CA GLY A 60 -12.81 -14.62 -5.52
C GLY A 60 -11.40 -14.70 -4.95
N ASN A 61 -10.35 -14.54 -5.77
CA ASN A 61 -8.98 -14.48 -5.28
C ASN A 61 -8.72 -13.11 -4.65
N LEU A 62 -8.13 -13.10 -3.45
CA LEU A 62 -7.71 -11.89 -2.76
C LEU A 62 -6.29 -11.52 -3.17
N TYR A 63 -6.10 -10.26 -3.54
CA TYR A 63 -4.82 -9.66 -3.84
C TYR A 63 -4.52 -8.58 -2.81
N ILE A 64 -3.42 -8.72 -2.06
CA ILE A 64 -2.92 -7.68 -1.15
C ILE A 64 -1.92 -6.84 -1.92
N THR A 65 -2.12 -5.53 -1.91
CA THR A 65 -1.30 -4.58 -2.67
C THR A 65 -0.36 -3.78 -1.79
N ASP A 66 -0.78 -3.40 -0.57
CA ASP A 66 0.06 -2.61 0.33
C ASP A 66 -0.49 -2.67 1.78
N ARG A 67 0.13 -1.90 2.68
CA ARG A 67 -0.35 -1.62 4.04
C ARG A 67 -0.80 -0.18 4.18
N ILE A 68 -1.92 0.04 4.88
CA ILE A 68 -2.49 1.39 5.10
C ILE A 68 -1.46 2.35 5.71
N LYS A 69 -0.69 1.88 6.70
CA LYS A 69 0.34 2.69 7.39
C LYS A 69 1.55 3.01 6.52
N GLU A 70 1.76 2.27 5.42
CA GLU A 70 2.87 2.45 4.49
C GLU A 70 2.49 3.33 3.31
N LEU A 71 1.18 3.56 3.09
CA LEU A 71 0.69 4.45 2.06
C LEU A 71 1.22 5.87 2.25
N CYS A 72 1.78 6.43 1.20
CA CYS A 72 2.31 7.79 1.18
C CYS A 72 1.24 8.79 0.72
N LYS A 73 1.02 9.82 1.54
CA LYS A 73 0.08 10.91 1.19
C LYS A 73 0.86 12.07 0.58
N TYR A 74 0.77 12.23 -0.72
CA TYR A 74 1.33 13.36 -1.47
C TYR A 74 0.19 14.27 -1.93
N LYS A 75 0.09 15.48 -1.36
CA LYS A 75 -1.02 16.41 -1.62
C LYS A 75 -2.37 15.74 -1.37
N HIS A 76 -3.13 15.50 -2.45
CA HIS A 76 -4.44 14.83 -2.42
C HIS A 76 -4.38 13.36 -2.87
N TRP A 77 -3.19 12.89 -3.22
CA TRP A 77 -2.99 11.54 -3.73
C TRP A 77 -2.49 10.62 -2.61
N THR A 78 -3.03 9.42 -2.58
CA THR A 78 -2.49 8.32 -1.80
C THR A 78 -1.77 7.39 -2.76
N VAL A 79 -0.48 7.18 -2.51
CA VAL A 79 0.38 6.35 -3.38
C VAL A 79 0.89 5.18 -2.56
N ALA A 80 0.79 3.98 -3.12
CA ALA A 80 1.35 2.77 -2.57
C ALA A 80 2.84 2.65 -2.94
N PRO A 81 3.79 2.68 -1.99
CA PRO A 81 5.21 2.52 -2.29
C PRO A 81 5.53 1.24 -3.07
N ALA A 82 4.85 0.13 -2.72
CA ALA A 82 5.02 -1.16 -3.38
C ALA A 82 4.69 -1.13 -4.89
N GLU A 83 3.75 -0.28 -5.30
CA GLU A 83 3.40 -0.10 -6.71
C GLU A 83 4.54 0.57 -7.48
N VAL A 84 5.14 1.61 -6.89
CA VAL A 84 6.32 2.29 -7.45
C VAL A 84 7.54 1.37 -7.46
N GLU A 85 7.74 0.57 -6.41
CA GLU A 85 8.80 -0.44 -6.34
C GLU A 85 8.66 -1.48 -7.46
N SER A 86 7.44 -2.02 -7.63
CA SER A 86 7.15 -3.01 -8.67
C SER A 86 7.42 -2.46 -10.07
N PHE A 87 7.04 -1.19 -10.30
CA PHE A 87 7.32 -0.52 -11.56
C PHE A 87 8.83 -0.31 -11.77
N LEU A 88 9.54 0.20 -10.78
CA LEU A 88 10.99 0.44 -10.85
C LEU A 88 11.78 -0.86 -11.05
N GLN A 89 11.32 -1.99 -10.52
CA GLN A 89 11.95 -3.30 -10.74
C GLN A 89 11.92 -3.78 -12.21
N THR A 90 11.06 -3.20 -13.05
CA THR A 90 11.05 -3.49 -14.49
C THR A 90 12.21 -2.82 -15.24
N HIS A 91 12.91 -1.87 -14.62
CA HIS A 91 14.05 -1.19 -15.23
C HIS A 91 15.29 -2.11 -15.32
N PRO A 92 15.94 -2.26 -16.51
CA PRO A 92 16.97 -3.27 -16.73
C PRO A 92 18.27 -3.06 -15.95
N ALA A 93 18.47 -1.91 -15.34
CA ALA A 93 19.64 -1.60 -14.52
C ALA A 93 19.36 -1.72 -13.01
N ILE A 94 18.14 -2.05 -12.58
CA ILE A 94 17.77 -2.12 -11.16
C ILE A 94 17.74 -3.60 -10.72
N ALA A 95 18.51 -3.91 -9.68
CA ALA A 95 18.50 -5.23 -9.02
C ALA A 95 17.60 -5.25 -7.79
N GLY A 96 17.43 -4.10 -7.12
CA GLY A 96 16.57 -3.98 -5.96
C GLY A 96 16.18 -2.52 -5.74
N VAL A 97 15.00 -2.30 -5.16
CA VAL A 97 14.49 -0.97 -4.85
C VAL A 97 13.68 -1.01 -3.57
N CYS A 98 13.75 0.07 -2.81
CA CYS A 98 12.90 0.35 -1.67
C CYS A 98 12.41 1.79 -1.75
N VAL A 99 11.10 1.99 -1.66
CA VAL A 99 10.46 3.31 -1.73
C VAL A 99 9.88 3.68 -0.39
N VAL A 100 10.16 4.88 0.07
CA VAL A 100 9.65 5.40 1.35
C VAL A 100 9.09 6.80 1.20
N GLY A 101 8.09 7.12 2.03
CA GLY A 101 7.56 8.47 2.15
C GLY A 101 8.43 9.34 3.03
N VAL A 102 8.95 10.44 2.50
CA VAL A 102 9.72 11.44 3.25
C VAL A 102 8.84 12.65 3.49
N LYS A 103 8.69 13.07 4.76
CA LYS A 103 7.88 14.25 5.12
C LYS A 103 8.34 15.49 4.38
N HIS A 104 7.41 16.19 3.75
CA HIS A 104 7.63 17.49 3.12
C HIS A 104 6.82 18.58 3.84
N ARG A 105 7.36 19.80 3.89
CA ARG A 105 6.85 20.91 4.73
C ARG A 105 5.42 21.32 4.41
N SER A 106 4.99 21.22 3.15
CA SER A 106 3.70 21.73 2.66
C SER A 106 2.90 20.74 1.80
N GLU A 107 3.50 19.62 1.38
CA GLU A 107 2.91 18.72 0.41
C GLU A 107 2.64 17.31 0.94
N GLY A 108 2.79 17.12 2.27
CA GLY A 108 2.61 15.82 2.92
C GLY A 108 3.90 14.99 2.88
N GLN A 109 3.97 14.00 2.00
CA GLN A 109 5.16 13.15 1.84
C GLN A 109 5.59 13.12 0.38
N HIS A 110 6.90 13.20 0.15
CA HIS A 110 7.51 12.91 -1.15
C HIS A 110 8.05 11.49 -1.15
N LEU A 111 7.86 10.78 -2.25
CA LEU A 111 8.44 9.45 -2.41
C LEU A 111 9.94 9.57 -2.65
N ARG A 112 10.71 8.71 -2.00
CA ARG A 112 12.15 8.54 -2.21
C ARG A 112 12.46 7.08 -2.46
N ALA A 113 13.02 6.78 -3.61
CA ALA A 113 13.51 5.46 -3.95
C ALA A 113 14.99 5.30 -3.56
N TYR A 114 15.31 4.21 -2.90
CA TYR A 114 16.68 3.72 -2.70
C TYR A 114 16.88 2.57 -3.66
N VAL A 115 17.82 2.73 -4.60
CA VAL A 115 18.00 1.82 -5.72
C VAL A 115 19.34 1.10 -5.61
N GLN A 116 19.31 -0.22 -5.74
CA GLN A 116 20.48 -1.04 -5.95
C GLN A 116 20.61 -1.36 -7.44
N LEU A 117 21.72 -0.94 -8.05
CA LEU A 117 21.98 -1.26 -9.44
C LEU A 117 22.40 -2.72 -9.61
N ALA A 118 22.03 -3.30 -10.74
CA ALA A 118 22.46 -4.64 -11.14
C ALA A 118 23.96 -4.65 -11.47
N GLU A 119 24.59 -5.82 -11.33
CA GLU A 119 26.00 -5.99 -11.58
C GLU A 119 26.37 -5.57 -13.01
N ASN A 120 27.45 -4.79 -13.14
CA ASN A 120 27.93 -4.21 -14.41
C ASN A 120 26.91 -3.31 -15.14
N LYS A 121 25.93 -2.77 -14.44
CA LYS A 121 24.97 -1.77 -14.95
C LYS A 121 25.22 -0.43 -14.30
N SER A 122 24.84 0.63 -15.02
CA SER A 122 24.85 2.02 -14.53
C SER A 122 23.55 2.69 -14.91
N ALA A 123 23.05 3.55 -14.05
CA ALA A 123 21.97 4.48 -14.32
C ALA A 123 22.15 5.69 -13.41
N THR A 124 21.85 6.88 -13.92
CA THR A 124 21.84 8.10 -13.12
C THR A 124 20.49 8.28 -12.43
N GLU A 125 20.44 9.16 -11.42
CA GLU A 125 19.19 9.53 -10.76
C GLU A 125 18.18 10.11 -11.75
N GLU A 126 18.66 10.97 -12.66
CA GLU A 126 17.82 11.60 -13.68
C GLU A 126 17.20 10.57 -14.65
N GLU A 127 17.97 9.57 -15.05
CA GLU A 127 17.47 8.50 -15.93
C GLU A 127 16.35 7.70 -15.25
N ILE A 128 16.52 7.35 -13.98
CA ILE A 128 15.51 6.62 -13.20
C ILE A 128 14.25 7.49 -13.01
N VAL A 129 14.42 8.78 -12.68
CA VAL A 129 13.29 9.71 -12.55
C VAL A 129 12.53 9.87 -13.88
N GLN A 130 13.26 9.94 -15.01
CA GLN A 130 12.62 10.05 -16.33
C GLN A 130 11.90 8.75 -16.72
N TYR A 131 12.43 7.60 -16.35
CA TYR A 131 11.78 6.32 -16.57
C TYR A 131 10.39 6.27 -15.90
N VAL A 132 10.30 6.68 -14.64
CA VAL A 132 9.02 6.75 -13.92
C VAL A 132 8.06 7.74 -14.58
N LYS A 133 8.56 8.90 -15.05
CA LYS A 133 7.71 9.91 -15.71
C LYS A 133 7.26 9.54 -17.12
N GLY A 134 8.05 8.77 -17.84
CA GLY A 134 7.79 8.42 -19.24
C GLY A 134 6.86 7.23 -19.42
N GLU A 135 7.03 6.20 -18.62
CA GLU A 135 6.29 4.93 -18.74
C GLU A 135 5.32 4.69 -17.57
N GLY A 136 5.53 5.36 -16.44
CA GLY A 136 4.76 5.19 -15.21
C GLY A 136 3.81 6.34 -14.90
N ALA A 137 3.56 7.26 -15.84
CA ALA A 137 2.62 8.35 -15.62
C ALA A 137 1.19 7.82 -15.59
N VAL A 138 0.70 7.54 -14.39
CA VAL A 138 -0.71 7.48 -14.04
C VAL A 138 -1.18 8.89 -13.70
#